data_d7cfb72e0d5f18d7b89ee5b9491bfa67
#
_entry.id   d7cfb72e0d5f18d7b89ee5b9491bfa67
#
_cell.length_a   1.000
_cell.length_b   1.000
_cell.length_c   1.000
_cell.angle_alpha   90.00
_cell.angle_beta   90.00
_cell.angle_gamma   90.00
#
_symmetry.space_group_name_H-M   'P 1'
#
loop_
_entity.id
_entity.type
_entity.pdbx_description
1 polymer ?
#
loop_
_entity_poly.entity_id
_entity_poly.type
_entity_poly.pdbx_seq_one_letter_code
_entity_poly.pdbx_strand_id
1 'polypeptide(L)'
;MAEKSHATYPASHSLVQNLRQQLMQSLPFSKMAQKDVDFFLTASSEAYFAPKEIILSPADGAPQFLYLIRQGRVSGRRDIPGIEETAFLLDAGSLFSIGSAFANRPVSTTYSAVDDCFCLLFPVEAMRQLASQSIPFSEFLNNRIWGLLQESRIALRNAFASQALAEQSLESRVGDLALKKPLTIGPNKSLREALTLIDEKKVGSILIVEDQHTILGILTRYDVLSRVTLNNLDLSTPISAVMTPDVKTLTVDDTAEMAGLLMSRFNIRHLPVLDQGELVGIISERDLFSLQRLSLSNISSAIRGTDELAQLKKCADDIRKFARNLLGQGVQARQLTTLISHLNDVLTVRLIEIYAAKHQLNMTQFAWIALGSEGRSEQTIATDQDNALVFSDSASESQREAYLCFAREVNQALNECGYPLCKGNIMASNPELCLTQHEWLIRFSRWIEQGNPQDLLNASIFFDFRVLAGNPDLLSPLKDYVRTKAAATPRFIKLLAENSLNSRVPLNWFGAIEPTEIDGQKTIDLKLQGTAIMVDVARIYSLAFGIEAINTRERLAAVGRALNVPESESAAWITAFEFLQTQRLAVQIGEAKIEGNPNVIDIEKLNIVDRSILKESLSKVRSLQQHLQLDYAG
;
A
#
# COMPACT_ATOMS: atom_id res chain seq x y z
N MET A 1 41.81 -14.37 8.60
CA MET A 1 40.95 -13.55 9.44
C MET A 1 41.85 -12.67 10.30
N ALA A 2 42.06 -11.42 9.93
CA ALA A 2 42.79 -10.47 10.72
C ALA A 2 41.79 -9.67 11.55
N GLU A 3 41.85 -9.78 12.87
CA GLU A 3 41.10 -8.92 13.80
C GLU A 3 41.52 -7.49 13.55
N LYS A 4 40.58 -6.66 13.05
CA LYS A 4 40.77 -5.20 12.98
C LYS A 4 40.65 -4.64 14.40
N SER A 5 41.77 -4.51 15.10
CA SER A 5 41.83 -3.84 16.40
C SER A 5 41.79 -2.32 16.17
N HIS A 6 40.60 -1.74 16.29
CA HIS A 6 40.47 -0.28 16.39
C HIS A 6 40.72 0.13 17.83
N ALA A 7 41.70 1.04 18.05
CA ALA A 7 41.96 1.57 19.37
C ALA A 7 40.79 2.46 19.83
N THR A 8 40.05 2.03 20.83
CA THR A 8 38.99 2.80 21.46
C THR A 8 39.52 3.54 22.68
N TYR A 9 39.40 4.88 22.69
CA TYR A 9 39.76 5.71 23.82
C TYR A 9 38.51 6.22 24.55
N PRO A 10 38.42 6.16 25.89
CA PRO A 10 37.33 6.77 26.64
C PRO A 10 37.47 8.32 26.58
N ALA A 11 36.38 8.99 26.21
CA ALA A 11 36.34 10.44 26.07
C ALA A 11 36.42 11.18 27.42
N SER A 12 37.21 12.26 27.49
CA SER A 12 37.30 13.13 28.67
C SER A 12 36.01 13.94 28.88
N HIS A 13 35.69 14.32 30.14
CA HIS A 13 34.44 14.99 30.53
C HIS A 13 34.11 16.28 29.76
N SER A 14 35.12 17.06 29.36
CA SER A 14 34.99 18.30 28.56
C SER A 14 34.64 17.99 27.09
N LEU A 15 35.14 16.89 26.54
CA LEU A 15 34.88 16.44 25.18
C LEU A 15 33.41 15.99 25.06
N VAL A 16 32.87 15.29 26.07
CA VAL A 16 31.48 14.83 26.14
C VAL A 16 30.50 16.02 26.16
N GLN A 17 30.82 17.12 26.84
CA GLN A 17 29.95 18.31 26.87
C GLN A 17 29.88 19.02 25.51
N ASN A 18 31.01 19.16 24.79
CA ASN A 18 31.04 19.74 23.47
C ASN A 18 30.31 18.86 22.43
N LEU A 19 30.51 17.53 22.49
CA LEU A 19 29.82 16.59 21.64
C LEU A 19 28.29 16.62 21.87
N ARG A 20 27.86 16.71 23.11
CA ARG A 20 26.43 16.88 23.46
C ARG A 20 25.86 18.14 22.81
N GLN A 21 26.52 19.28 22.94
CA GLN A 21 26.06 20.53 22.33
C GLN A 21 25.93 20.42 20.79
N GLN A 22 26.89 19.77 20.15
CA GLN A 22 26.83 19.54 18.70
C GLN A 22 25.68 18.61 18.30
N LEU A 23 25.51 17.50 18.99
CA LEU A 23 24.43 16.55 18.70
C LEU A 23 23.03 17.16 18.90
N MET A 24 22.85 17.96 19.93
CA MET A 24 21.56 18.62 20.19
C MET A 24 21.15 19.66 19.13
N GLN A 25 22.00 19.94 18.15
CA GLN A 25 21.67 20.79 16.99
C GLN A 25 21.05 20.00 15.82
N SER A 26 21.11 18.67 15.86
CA SER A 26 20.65 17.80 14.75
C SER A 26 19.60 16.79 15.22
N LEU A 27 18.75 16.34 14.28
CA LEU A 27 17.80 15.24 14.54
C LEU A 27 18.53 13.89 14.58
N PRO A 28 18.11 12.98 15.46
CA PRO A 28 16.97 13.05 16.41
C PRO A 28 17.29 13.77 17.73
N PHE A 29 18.57 14.03 18.02
CA PHE A 29 19.09 14.44 19.32
C PHE A 29 18.50 15.77 19.83
N SER A 30 18.18 16.71 18.91
CA SER A 30 17.55 17.99 19.26
C SER A 30 16.17 17.88 19.90
N LYS A 31 15.50 16.74 19.75
CA LYS A 31 14.18 16.45 20.34
C LYS A 31 14.23 15.50 21.52
N MET A 32 15.40 14.91 21.80
CA MET A 32 15.57 13.94 22.89
C MET A 32 15.82 14.62 24.23
N ALA A 33 15.44 13.95 25.30
CA ALA A 33 15.79 14.37 26.65
C ALA A 33 17.33 14.27 26.85
N GLN A 34 17.89 15.16 27.65
CA GLN A 34 19.34 15.21 27.88
C GLN A 34 19.92 13.88 28.36
N LYS A 35 19.19 13.16 29.24
CA LYS A 35 19.58 11.83 29.75
C LYS A 35 19.71 10.79 28.64
N ASP A 36 18.89 10.88 27.59
CA ASP A 36 18.87 9.94 26.46
C ASP A 36 20.05 10.22 25.52
N VAL A 37 20.38 11.50 25.32
CA VAL A 37 21.59 11.91 24.57
C VAL A 37 22.86 11.51 25.33
N ASP A 38 22.87 11.63 26.66
CA ASP A 38 23.97 11.19 27.51
C ASP A 38 24.15 9.67 27.46
N PHE A 39 23.06 8.91 27.45
CA PHE A 39 23.11 7.46 27.26
C PHE A 39 23.71 7.10 25.89
N PHE A 40 23.28 7.78 24.81
CA PHE A 40 23.84 7.57 23.47
C PHE A 40 25.36 7.81 23.47
N LEU A 41 25.82 8.95 24.02
CA LEU A 41 27.22 9.30 24.07
C LEU A 41 28.05 8.34 24.91
N THR A 42 27.54 7.95 26.08
CA THR A 42 28.25 7.05 27.02
C THR A 42 28.40 5.63 26.48
N ALA A 43 27.40 5.16 25.73
CA ALA A 43 27.42 3.84 25.12
C ALA A 43 28.16 3.80 23.78
N SER A 44 28.48 4.96 23.16
CA SER A 44 29.21 5.05 21.91
C SER A 44 30.73 5.01 22.11
N SER A 45 31.42 4.41 21.15
CA SER A 45 32.88 4.50 21.01
C SER A 45 33.24 5.32 19.76
N GLU A 46 34.39 5.98 19.74
CA GLU A 46 34.86 6.71 18.58
C GLU A 46 35.84 5.89 17.75
N ALA A 47 35.68 5.93 16.42
CA ALA A 47 36.56 5.29 15.47
C ALA A 47 36.99 6.27 14.36
N TYR A 48 38.22 6.14 13.93
CA TYR A 48 38.80 6.87 12.80
C TYR A 48 38.91 5.96 11.58
N PHE A 49 38.58 6.50 10.40
CA PHE A 49 38.74 5.84 9.11
C PHE A 49 39.51 6.75 8.15
N ALA A 50 40.56 6.22 7.54
CA ALA A 50 41.38 6.94 6.56
C ALA A 50 40.63 7.10 5.21
N PRO A 51 41.00 8.09 4.39
CA PRO A 51 40.44 8.27 3.06
C PRO A 51 40.48 6.98 2.22
N LYS A 52 39.35 6.59 1.60
CA LYS A 52 39.10 5.35 0.83
C LYS A 52 39.04 4.07 1.66
N GLU A 53 39.14 4.13 2.98
CA GLU A 53 38.94 2.97 3.84
C GLU A 53 37.48 2.54 3.83
N ILE A 54 37.23 1.21 3.71
CA ILE A 54 35.88 0.64 3.80
C ILE A 54 35.48 0.57 5.26
N ILE A 55 34.45 1.30 5.62
CA ILE A 55 33.86 1.34 6.96
C ILE A 55 32.98 0.12 7.20
N LEU A 56 32.14 -0.19 6.22
CA LEU A 56 31.17 -1.28 6.29
C LEU A 56 30.80 -1.75 4.88
N SER A 57 30.78 -3.07 4.68
CA SER A 57 30.44 -3.70 3.40
C SER A 57 29.46 -4.85 3.57
N PRO A 58 28.79 -5.33 2.50
CA PRO A 58 27.95 -6.52 2.53
C PRO A 58 28.66 -7.79 3.04
N ALA A 59 29.98 -7.88 2.87
CA ALA A 59 30.78 -9.02 3.29
C ALA A 59 31.03 -9.08 4.80
N ASP A 60 30.85 -7.97 5.53
CA ASP A 60 31.11 -7.89 6.97
C ASP A 60 29.98 -8.48 7.84
N GLY A 61 28.89 -8.93 7.21
CA GLY A 61 27.73 -9.48 7.92
C GLY A 61 26.79 -8.39 8.47
N ALA A 62 26.01 -8.75 9.48
CA ALA A 62 25.11 -7.78 10.14
C ALA A 62 25.92 -6.76 10.94
N PRO A 63 25.66 -5.43 10.80
CA PRO A 63 26.38 -4.41 11.52
C PRO A 63 26.15 -4.55 13.02
N GLN A 64 27.25 -4.50 13.77
CA GLN A 64 27.23 -4.53 15.24
C GLN A 64 26.96 -3.13 15.83
N PHE A 65 27.12 -2.09 15.00
CA PHE A 65 27.01 -0.70 15.39
C PHE A 65 26.13 0.10 14.44
N LEU A 66 25.46 1.10 14.98
CA LEU A 66 24.95 2.25 14.27
C LEU A 66 26.07 3.30 14.20
N TYR A 67 26.31 3.85 13.02
CA TYR A 67 27.40 4.79 12.78
C TYR A 67 26.86 6.21 12.67
N LEU A 68 27.41 7.15 13.44
CA LEU A 68 27.17 8.59 13.33
C LEU A 68 28.46 9.27 12.86
N ILE A 69 28.42 9.93 11.71
CA ILE A 69 29.55 10.70 11.21
C ILE A 69 29.71 11.94 12.08
N ARG A 70 30.80 12.05 12.83
CA ARG A 70 31.16 13.23 13.61
C ARG A 70 31.87 14.28 12.77
N GLN A 71 32.81 13.83 11.95
CA GLN A 71 33.60 14.67 11.06
C GLN A 71 33.97 13.88 9.81
N GLY A 72 34.13 14.58 8.67
CA GLY A 72 34.40 13.97 7.39
C GLY A 72 33.14 13.59 6.61
N ARG A 73 33.34 12.89 5.51
CA ARG A 73 32.26 12.43 4.59
C ARG A 73 32.39 10.95 4.27
N VAL A 74 31.27 10.29 4.15
CA VAL A 74 31.20 8.86 3.80
C VAL A 74 30.48 8.70 2.48
N SER A 75 31.07 7.96 1.54
CA SER A 75 30.45 7.54 0.29
C SER A 75 29.75 6.20 0.50
N GLY A 76 28.48 6.11 0.13
CA GLY A 76 27.74 4.85 0.02
C GLY A 76 27.63 4.44 -1.44
N ARG A 77 28.07 3.21 -1.78
CA ARG A 77 27.97 2.64 -3.12
C ARG A 77 27.16 1.35 -3.08
N ARG A 78 26.15 1.27 -3.93
CA ARG A 78 25.29 0.09 -4.03
C ARG A 78 25.47 -0.55 -5.40
N ASP A 79 25.97 -1.80 -5.41
CA ASP A 79 26.09 -2.60 -6.62
C ASP A 79 24.76 -3.36 -6.83
N ILE A 80 23.95 -2.90 -7.79
CA ILE A 80 22.71 -3.58 -8.17
C ILE A 80 22.92 -4.14 -9.58
N PRO A 81 22.79 -5.47 -9.79
CA PRO A 81 22.93 -6.05 -11.13
C PRO A 81 21.95 -5.40 -12.13
N GLY A 82 22.48 -4.82 -13.22
CA GLY A 82 21.70 -4.22 -14.30
C GLY A 82 21.32 -2.74 -14.13
N ILE A 83 21.82 -2.04 -13.09
CA ILE A 83 21.63 -0.59 -12.90
C ILE A 83 23.00 0.05 -12.76
N GLU A 84 23.21 1.22 -13.38
CA GLU A 84 24.43 2.02 -13.18
C GLU A 84 24.66 2.31 -11.69
N GLU A 85 25.93 2.28 -11.25
CA GLU A 85 26.36 2.46 -9.85
C GLU A 85 25.69 3.67 -9.20
N THR A 86 24.84 3.43 -8.19
CA THR A 86 24.25 4.53 -7.42
C THR A 86 25.16 4.87 -6.27
N ALA A 87 25.95 5.94 -6.42
CA ALA A 87 26.78 6.50 -5.35
C ALA A 87 26.07 7.69 -4.71
N PHE A 88 26.12 7.77 -3.38
CA PHE A 88 25.64 8.93 -2.61
C PHE A 88 26.64 9.31 -1.53
N LEU A 89 26.58 10.57 -1.08
CA LEU A 89 27.46 11.10 -0.03
C LEU A 89 26.65 11.34 1.25
N LEU A 90 27.29 11.04 2.38
CA LEU A 90 26.80 11.32 3.72
C LEU A 90 27.77 12.29 4.41
N ASP A 91 27.24 13.38 4.91
CA ASP A 91 28.00 14.42 5.61
C ASP A 91 28.00 14.23 7.13
N ALA A 92 28.82 15.00 7.83
CA ALA A 92 28.84 15.04 9.29
C ALA A 92 27.44 15.29 9.88
N GLY A 93 27.07 14.55 10.93
CA GLY A 93 25.73 14.51 11.52
C GLY A 93 24.84 13.42 10.95
N SER A 94 25.24 12.75 9.87
CA SER A 94 24.45 11.65 9.27
C SER A 94 24.64 10.35 10.05
N LEU A 95 23.51 9.66 10.26
CA LEU A 95 23.45 8.30 10.80
C LEU A 95 23.29 7.29 9.66
N PHE A 96 24.08 6.22 9.62
CA PHE A 96 23.97 5.17 8.61
C PHE A 96 24.00 3.77 9.21
N SER A 97 23.74 2.75 8.40
CA SER A 97 23.49 1.36 8.76
C SER A 97 22.18 1.09 9.54
N ILE A 98 21.34 2.11 9.80
CA ILE A 98 20.13 2.02 10.63
C ILE A 98 19.26 0.82 10.25
N GLY A 99 18.87 0.70 8.97
CA GLY A 99 17.97 -0.35 8.50
C GLY A 99 18.58 -1.75 8.64
N SER A 100 19.88 -1.89 8.39
CA SER A 100 20.61 -3.16 8.49
C SER A 100 20.86 -3.56 9.95
N ALA A 101 21.22 -2.58 10.80
CA ALA A 101 21.40 -2.77 12.23
C ALA A 101 20.08 -3.19 12.92
N PHE A 102 19.00 -2.52 12.58
CA PHE A 102 17.67 -2.83 13.11
C PHE A 102 17.17 -4.22 12.66
N ALA A 103 17.39 -4.56 11.38
CA ALA A 103 16.98 -5.83 10.80
C ALA A 103 17.94 -7.00 11.06
N ASN A 104 19.06 -6.76 11.76
CA ASN A 104 20.12 -7.74 12.04
C ASN A 104 20.58 -8.49 10.77
N ARG A 105 20.93 -7.74 9.72
CA ARG A 105 21.32 -8.27 8.41
C ARG A 105 22.52 -7.53 7.82
N PRO A 106 23.25 -8.12 6.88
CA PRO A 106 24.30 -7.42 6.14
C PRO A 106 23.77 -6.14 5.47
N VAL A 107 24.59 -5.12 5.36
CA VAL A 107 24.28 -3.93 4.57
C VAL A 107 24.20 -4.28 3.08
N SER A 108 23.40 -3.57 2.32
CA SER A 108 23.34 -3.68 0.85
C SER A 108 24.21 -2.63 0.15
N THR A 109 24.98 -1.84 0.92
CA THR A 109 25.74 -0.70 0.46
C THR A 109 27.14 -0.81 1.05
N THR A 110 28.16 -0.64 0.22
CA THR A 110 29.54 -0.47 0.68
C THR A 110 29.74 0.99 1.09
N TYR A 111 30.08 1.22 2.34
CA TYR A 111 30.37 2.53 2.90
C TYR A 111 31.87 2.71 3.00
N SER A 112 32.42 3.80 2.43
CA SER A 112 33.85 4.13 2.48
C SER A 112 34.07 5.60 2.84
N ALA A 113 35.12 5.89 3.59
CA ALA A 113 35.50 7.23 3.93
C ALA A 113 36.00 7.99 2.67
N VAL A 114 35.52 9.22 2.46
CA VAL A 114 35.97 10.08 1.35
C VAL A 114 37.20 10.87 1.74
N ASP A 115 37.19 11.37 2.95
CA ASP A 115 38.27 12.13 3.61
C ASP A 115 38.52 11.54 5.01
N ASP A 116 39.36 12.19 5.83
CA ASP A 116 39.59 11.76 7.21
C ASP A 116 38.26 11.76 7.98
N CYS A 117 37.77 10.59 8.36
CA CYS A 117 36.45 10.41 8.90
C CYS A 117 36.49 9.91 10.35
N PHE A 118 35.81 10.63 11.24
CA PHE A 118 35.59 10.23 12.63
C PHE A 118 34.12 9.88 12.83
N CYS A 119 33.85 8.64 13.26
CA CYS A 119 32.52 8.17 13.51
C CYS A 119 32.31 7.77 14.98
N LEU A 120 31.12 8.05 15.52
CA LEU A 120 30.65 7.43 16.75
C LEU A 120 29.95 6.12 16.40
N LEU A 121 30.40 5.04 17.03
CA LEU A 121 29.90 3.69 16.89
C LEU A 121 28.99 3.38 18.07
N PHE A 122 27.68 3.33 17.82
CA PHE A 122 26.67 3.06 18.85
C PHE A 122 26.21 1.61 18.75
N PRO A 123 26.42 0.77 19.81
CA PRO A 123 26.05 -0.65 19.75
C PRO A 123 24.57 -0.87 19.44
N VAL A 124 24.26 -1.85 18.59
CA VAL A 124 22.87 -2.17 18.19
C VAL A 124 21.98 -2.53 19.38
N GLU A 125 22.51 -3.20 20.39
CA GLU A 125 21.74 -3.49 21.60
C GLU A 125 21.40 -2.23 22.40
N ALA A 126 22.35 -1.29 22.53
CA ALA A 126 22.09 0.00 23.15
C ALA A 126 21.10 0.85 22.32
N MET A 127 21.14 0.73 20.98
CA MET A 127 20.17 1.37 20.10
C MET A 127 18.74 0.87 20.37
N ARG A 128 18.55 -0.43 20.55
CA ARG A 128 17.24 -1.02 20.89
C ARG A 128 16.74 -0.56 22.26
N GLN A 129 17.65 -0.51 23.24
CA GLN A 129 17.33 0.00 24.57
C GLN A 129 16.93 1.49 24.51
N LEU A 130 17.68 2.32 23.79
CA LEU A 130 17.37 3.75 23.63
C LEU A 130 16.05 3.95 22.90
N ALA A 131 15.74 3.16 21.87
CA ALA A 131 14.48 3.21 21.15
C ALA A 131 13.27 2.86 22.02
N SER A 132 13.44 1.99 23.04
CA SER A 132 12.37 1.66 23.98
C SER A 132 12.14 2.73 25.05
N GLN A 133 13.12 3.61 25.32
CA GLN A 133 13.09 4.61 26.38
C GLN A 133 12.84 6.03 25.88
N SER A 134 13.20 6.33 24.61
CA SER A 134 13.15 7.67 24.01
C SER A 134 12.18 7.69 22.83
N ILE A 135 11.00 8.29 23.03
CA ILE A 135 9.99 8.46 21.97
C ILE A 135 10.57 9.19 20.75
N PRO A 136 11.30 10.34 20.88
CA PRO A 136 11.85 11.02 19.71
C PRO A 136 12.88 10.18 18.93
N PHE A 137 13.65 9.34 19.60
CA PHE A 137 14.60 8.43 18.94
C PHE A 137 13.86 7.28 18.22
N SER A 138 12.84 6.73 18.84
CA SER A 138 11.97 5.72 18.22
C SER A 138 11.25 6.27 16.98
N GLU A 139 10.70 7.47 17.06
CA GLU A 139 10.07 8.15 15.92
C GLU A 139 11.05 8.40 14.77
N PHE A 140 12.27 8.83 15.07
CA PHE A 140 13.31 9.02 14.07
C PHE A 140 13.64 7.70 13.35
N LEU A 141 13.82 6.60 14.08
CA LEU A 141 14.06 5.28 13.49
C LEU A 141 12.86 4.83 12.63
N ASN A 142 11.63 5.01 13.12
CA ASN A 142 10.41 4.68 12.39
C ASN A 142 10.27 5.50 11.09
N ASN A 143 10.55 6.81 11.13
CA ASN A 143 10.52 7.67 9.94
C ASN A 143 11.59 7.27 8.91
N ARG A 144 12.76 6.79 9.35
CA ARG A 144 13.80 6.29 8.46
C ARG A 144 13.40 4.96 7.81
N ILE A 145 12.73 4.09 8.56
CA ILE A 145 12.13 2.86 8.04
C ILE A 145 11.03 3.19 7.02
N TRP A 146 10.24 4.23 7.28
CA TRP A 146 9.23 4.74 6.34
C TRP A 146 9.85 5.20 5.00
N GLY A 147 10.99 5.87 5.05
CA GLY A 147 11.76 6.24 3.84
C GLY A 147 12.19 5.02 3.03
N LEU A 148 12.65 3.96 3.70
CA LEU A 148 13.00 2.67 3.07
C LEU A 148 11.78 1.97 2.47
N LEU A 149 10.60 2.08 3.10
CA LEU A 149 9.32 1.59 2.57
C LEU A 149 8.93 2.32 1.27
N GLN A 150 9.18 3.61 1.17
CA GLN A 150 8.94 4.38 -0.07
C GLN A 150 9.92 3.98 -1.18
N GLU A 151 11.18 3.74 -0.86
CA GLU A 151 12.19 3.27 -1.84
C GLU A 151 11.88 1.86 -2.35
N SER A 152 11.38 0.95 -1.49
CA SER A 152 10.92 -0.38 -1.89
C SER A 152 9.68 -0.32 -2.78
N ARG A 153 8.77 0.61 -2.54
CA ARG A 153 7.63 0.87 -3.43
C ARG A 153 8.08 1.28 -4.84
N ILE A 154 9.13 2.08 -4.95
CA ILE A 154 9.70 2.50 -6.23
C ILE A 154 10.38 1.30 -6.91
N ALA A 155 11.08 0.45 -6.18
CA ALA A 155 11.74 -0.74 -6.72
C ALA A 155 10.74 -1.81 -7.18
N LEU A 156 9.66 -2.06 -6.42
CA LEU A 156 8.53 -2.91 -6.82
C LEU A 156 7.84 -2.36 -8.07
N ARG A 157 7.61 -1.04 -8.11
CA ARG A 157 7.05 -0.35 -9.26
C ARG A 157 7.88 -0.59 -10.53
N ASN A 158 9.21 -0.56 -10.41
CA ASN A 158 10.12 -0.78 -11.55
C ASN A 158 10.22 -2.25 -11.96
N ALA A 159 10.15 -3.19 -11.02
CA ALA A 159 10.22 -4.62 -11.30
C ALA A 159 8.92 -5.15 -11.94
N PHE A 160 7.75 -4.68 -11.48
CA PHE A 160 6.45 -5.08 -12.03
C PHE A 160 6.09 -4.30 -13.31
N ALA A 161 6.59 -3.08 -13.52
CA ALA A 161 6.41 -2.35 -14.76
C ALA A 161 6.96 -3.11 -15.98
N SER A 162 8.04 -3.87 -15.80
CA SER A 162 8.65 -4.68 -16.87
C SER A 162 7.83 -5.92 -17.25
N GLN A 163 6.99 -6.44 -16.36
CA GLN A 163 6.26 -7.70 -16.55
C GLN A 163 4.78 -7.51 -16.92
N ALA A 164 4.16 -6.39 -16.52
CA ALA A 164 2.75 -6.08 -16.78
C ALA A 164 2.51 -5.35 -18.09
N LEU A 165 3.56 -4.92 -18.75
CA LEU A 165 3.51 -4.19 -20.03
C LEU A 165 3.10 -5.08 -21.22
N ALA A 166 2.84 -6.37 -21.03
CA ALA A 166 2.66 -7.34 -22.10
C ALA A 166 1.21 -7.62 -22.54
N GLU A 167 0.14 -7.01 -21.98
CA GLU A 167 -1.23 -7.35 -22.42
C GLU A 167 -2.24 -6.18 -22.47
N GLN A 168 -2.51 -5.70 -23.64
CA GLN A 168 -3.79 -5.37 -24.32
C GLN A 168 -4.53 -4.03 -24.17
N SER A 169 -4.30 -3.13 -23.23
CA SER A 169 -4.93 -1.78 -23.35
C SER A 169 -3.92 -0.66 -23.67
N LEU A 170 -2.66 -0.93 -23.51
CA LEU A 170 -1.54 -0.05 -23.85
C LEU A 170 -0.94 -0.36 -25.23
N GLU A 171 -1.39 -1.40 -25.91
CA GLU A 171 -1.05 -1.69 -27.31
C GLU A 171 -1.72 -0.74 -28.31
N SER A 172 -2.65 0.10 -27.85
CA SER A 172 -3.25 1.14 -28.71
C SER A 172 -2.14 2.06 -29.21
N ARG A 173 -2.10 2.27 -30.55
CA ARG A 173 -1.18 3.23 -31.16
C ARG A 173 -1.46 4.63 -30.62
N VAL A 174 -0.41 5.38 -30.37
CA VAL A 174 -0.52 6.77 -29.92
C VAL A 174 -1.33 7.61 -30.91
N GLY A 175 -1.23 7.32 -32.21
CA GLY A 175 -2.01 7.97 -33.26
C GLY A 175 -3.52 7.74 -33.19
N ASP A 176 -3.97 6.62 -32.62
CA ASP A 176 -5.40 6.29 -32.44
C ASP A 176 -6.01 6.98 -31.20
N LEU A 177 -5.17 7.60 -30.38
CA LEU A 177 -5.61 8.32 -29.20
C LEU A 177 -6.08 9.74 -29.57
N ALA A 178 -6.98 10.30 -28.78
CA ALA A 178 -7.40 11.70 -28.95
C ALA A 178 -6.26 12.66 -28.54
N LEU A 179 -5.26 12.81 -29.42
CA LEU A 179 -4.11 13.67 -29.19
C LEU A 179 -4.55 15.12 -29.04
N LYS A 180 -3.99 15.80 -28.05
CA LYS A 180 -4.20 17.24 -27.86
C LYS A 180 -3.27 18.00 -28.79
N LYS A 181 -3.79 19.08 -29.40
CA LYS A 181 -2.94 20.00 -30.16
C LYS A 181 -1.90 20.62 -29.21
N PRO A 182 -0.60 20.49 -29.53
CA PRO A 182 0.44 21.04 -28.66
C PRO A 182 0.42 22.58 -28.69
N LEU A 183 0.66 23.18 -27.53
CA LEU A 183 0.90 24.61 -27.45
C LEU A 183 2.35 24.87 -27.80
N THR A 184 2.59 25.74 -28.80
CA THR A 184 3.93 26.04 -29.30
C THR A 184 4.26 27.53 -29.20
N ILE A 185 5.55 27.86 -29.07
CA ILE A 185 6.06 29.23 -29.05
C ILE A 185 7.46 29.28 -29.64
N GLY A 186 7.84 30.42 -30.22
CA GLY A 186 9.20 30.63 -30.78
C GLY A 186 10.25 30.85 -29.66
N PRO A 187 11.53 30.53 -29.95
CA PRO A 187 12.62 30.53 -28.93
C PRO A 187 12.95 31.92 -28.38
N ASN A 188 12.70 32.97 -29.10
CA ASN A 188 13.01 34.35 -28.73
C ASN A 188 11.88 35.06 -27.97
N LYS A 189 10.74 34.38 -27.78
CA LYS A 189 9.62 34.92 -27.04
C LYS A 189 9.93 34.95 -25.54
N SER A 190 9.35 35.91 -24.83
CA SER A 190 9.59 36.09 -23.40
C SER A 190 8.93 35.02 -22.54
N LEU A 191 9.49 34.77 -21.37
CA LEU A 191 8.87 33.91 -20.34
C LEU A 191 7.45 34.38 -20.00
N ARG A 192 7.22 35.71 -19.95
CA ARG A 192 5.88 36.26 -19.68
C ARG A 192 4.86 35.81 -20.71
N GLU A 193 5.17 35.89 -22.01
CA GLU A 193 4.29 35.43 -23.08
C GLU A 193 3.99 33.95 -22.95
N ALA A 194 5.02 33.13 -22.70
CA ALA A 194 4.87 31.69 -22.53
C ALA A 194 4.00 31.30 -21.33
N LEU A 195 4.23 31.92 -20.17
CA LEU A 195 3.48 31.63 -18.94
C LEU A 195 2.02 32.11 -19.06
N THR A 196 1.79 33.25 -19.72
CA THR A 196 0.43 33.74 -20.02
C THR A 196 -0.33 32.73 -20.89
N LEU A 197 0.30 32.23 -21.95
CA LEU A 197 -0.30 31.22 -22.84
C LEU A 197 -0.59 29.90 -22.11
N ILE A 198 0.31 29.44 -21.25
CA ILE A 198 0.12 28.23 -20.41
C ILE A 198 -1.09 28.41 -19.50
N ASP A 199 -1.23 29.58 -18.86
CA ASP A 199 -2.34 29.86 -17.95
C ASP A 199 -3.67 30.06 -18.69
N GLU A 200 -3.70 30.83 -19.77
CA GLU A 200 -4.90 31.04 -20.57
C GLU A 200 -5.46 29.74 -21.17
N LYS A 201 -4.57 28.90 -21.70
CA LYS A 201 -4.95 27.60 -22.30
C LYS A 201 -5.09 26.48 -21.28
N LYS A 202 -4.77 26.72 -20.00
CA LYS A 202 -4.85 25.74 -18.90
C LYS A 202 -4.09 24.44 -19.19
N VAL A 203 -2.94 24.54 -19.88
CA VAL A 203 -2.09 23.40 -20.21
C VAL A 203 -0.93 23.22 -19.24
N GLY A 204 -0.30 22.03 -19.23
CA GLY A 204 0.82 21.68 -18.33
C GLY A 204 2.20 22.00 -18.89
N SER A 205 2.31 22.23 -20.20
CA SER A 205 3.58 22.43 -20.89
C SER A 205 3.40 23.26 -22.17
N ILE A 206 4.50 23.84 -22.65
CA ILE A 206 4.59 24.54 -23.93
C ILE A 206 5.86 24.04 -24.65
N LEU A 207 5.77 23.80 -25.95
CA LEU A 207 6.89 23.39 -26.80
C LEU A 207 7.52 24.63 -27.43
N ILE A 208 8.82 24.67 -27.43
CA ILE A 208 9.60 25.71 -28.09
C ILE A 208 10.00 25.15 -29.47
N VAL A 209 9.54 25.81 -30.51
CA VAL A 209 9.77 25.39 -31.89
C VAL A 209 10.41 26.51 -32.71
N GLU A 210 11.30 26.17 -33.61
CA GLU A 210 11.91 27.14 -34.52
C GLU A 210 11.00 27.42 -35.73
N ASP A 211 10.35 26.34 -36.21
CA ASP A 211 9.33 26.35 -37.25
C ASP A 211 8.28 25.28 -36.91
N GLN A 212 7.42 24.89 -37.87
CA GLN A 212 6.40 23.85 -37.58
C GLN A 212 6.97 22.44 -37.43
N HIS A 213 8.25 22.21 -37.71
CA HIS A 213 8.87 20.89 -37.78
C HIS A 213 9.92 20.63 -36.70
N THR A 214 10.62 21.69 -36.25
CA THR A 214 11.79 21.55 -35.36
C THR A 214 11.48 21.90 -33.93
N ILE A 215 11.45 20.89 -33.05
CA ILE A 215 11.29 21.07 -31.59
C ILE A 215 12.67 21.37 -31.01
N LEU A 216 12.84 22.58 -30.44
CA LEU A 216 14.06 23.01 -29.78
C LEU A 216 14.05 22.65 -28.29
N GLY A 217 12.89 22.62 -27.65
CA GLY A 217 12.77 22.35 -26.22
C GLY A 217 11.33 22.29 -25.72
N ILE A 218 11.20 22.02 -24.43
CA ILE A 218 9.93 22.03 -23.69
C ILE A 218 10.08 22.82 -22.39
N LEU A 219 9.04 23.55 -21.99
CA LEU A 219 8.91 24.16 -20.67
C LEU A 219 7.64 23.64 -20.01
N THR A 220 7.77 23.12 -18.79
CA THR A 220 6.65 22.60 -17.98
C THR A 220 6.41 23.47 -16.76
N ARG A 221 5.26 23.31 -16.08
CA ARG A 221 4.98 24.01 -14.81
C ARG A 221 6.01 23.70 -13.71
N TYR A 222 6.65 22.55 -13.74
CA TYR A 222 7.71 22.19 -12.77
C TYR A 222 8.98 22.99 -13.03
N ASP A 223 9.35 23.21 -14.30
CA ASP A 223 10.52 24.00 -14.67
C ASP A 223 10.36 25.46 -14.25
N VAL A 224 9.12 25.98 -14.26
CA VAL A 224 8.82 27.35 -13.82
C VAL A 224 9.22 27.57 -12.37
N LEU A 225 8.92 26.61 -11.47
CA LEU A 225 9.31 26.73 -10.06
C LEU A 225 10.82 26.67 -9.91
N SER A 226 11.47 25.64 -10.46
CA SER A 226 12.88 25.35 -10.25
C SER A 226 13.83 26.27 -11.01
N ARG A 227 13.47 26.66 -12.25
CA ARG A 227 14.37 27.41 -13.13
C ARG A 227 14.06 28.90 -13.21
N VAL A 228 12.81 29.29 -12.99
CA VAL A 228 12.40 30.70 -13.06
C VAL A 228 12.24 31.30 -11.67
N THR A 229 11.32 30.76 -10.86
CA THR A 229 10.94 31.37 -9.59
C THR A 229 12.07 31.32 -8.56
N LEU A 230 12.69 30.14 -8.33
CA LEU A 230 13.78 30.00 -7.36
C LEU A 230 15.07 30.70 -7.76
N ASN A 231 15.28 30.94 -9.06
CA ASN A 231 16.43 31.69 -9.56
C ASN A 231 16.14 33.19 -9.76
N ASN A 232 14.95 33.66 -9.42
CA ASN A 232 14.52 35.06 -9.57
C ASN A 232 14.76 35.62 -10.99
N LEU A 233 14.50 34.80 -12.03
CA LEU A 233 14.69 35.25 -13.40
C LEU A 233 13.64 36.27 -13.81
N ASP A 234 14.08 37.28 -14.57
CA ASP A 234 13.19 38.28 -15.13
C ASP A 234 12.28 37.63 -16.18
N LEU A 235 10.98 37.98 -16.14
CA LEU A 235 10.00 37.46 -17.08
C LEU A 235 10.17 37.96 -18.52
N SER A 236 11.05 38.94 -18.75
CA SER A 236 11.48 39.38 -20.09
C SER A 236 12.51 38.43 -20.73
N THR A 237 13.11 37.51 -19.95
CA THR A 237 14.09 36.52 -20.42
C THR A 237 13.52 35.69 -21.55
N PRO A 238 14.24 35.45 -22.67
CA PRO A 238 13.83 34.55 -23.73
C PRO A 238 13.61 33.11 -23.23
N ILE A 239 12.55 32.45 -23.71
CA ILE A 239 12.19 31.10 -23.25
C ILE A 239 13.29 30.06 -23.57
N SER A 240 14.07 30.28 -24.62
CA SER A 240 15.22 29.44 -24.97
C SER A 240 16.27 29.31 -23.88
N ALA A 241 16.37 30.29 -22.97
CA ALA A 241 17.34 30.25 -21.85
C ALA A 241 16.92 29.30 -20.71
N VAL A 242 15.65 28.90 -20.63
CA VAL A 242 15.09 28.12 -19.51
C VAL A 242 14.42 26.81 -19.95
N MET A 243 14.23 26.59 -21.25
CA MET A 243 13.67 25.35 -21.77
C MET A 243 14.51 24.13 -21.44
N THR A 244 13.91 22.96 -21.42
CA THR A 244 14.62 21.66 -21.43
C THR A 244 14.88 21.29 -22.90
N PRO A 245 16.14 21.21 -23.33
CA PRO A 245 16.52 20.72 -24.66
C PRO A 245 16.37 19.19 -24.74
N ASP A 246 16.69 18.60 -25.90
CA ASP A 246 16.69 17.14 -26.14
C ASP A 246 15.37 16.45 -25.79
N VAL A 247 14.27 17.03 -26.23
CA VAL A 247 12.92 16.57 -25.95
C VAL A 247 12.74 15.15 -26.49
N LYS A 248 12.33 14.23 -25.61
CA LYS A 248 11.94 12.88 -26.04
C LYS A 248 10.59 12.94 -26.73
N THR A 249 10.49 12.28 -27.88
CA THR A 249 9.29 12.26 -28.72
C THR A 249 8.83 10.83 -28.98
N LEU A 250 7.58 10.69 -29.41
CA LEU A 250 6.98 9.46 -29.92
C LEU A 250 6.57 9.67 -31.37
N THR A 251 6.40 8.57 -32.08
CA THR A 251 5.71 8.55 -33.36
C THR A 251 4.24 8.14 -33.20
N VAL A 252 3.41 8.40 -34.18
CA VAL A 252 1.99 7.95 -34.18
C VAL A 252 1.87 6.42 -34.12
N ASP A 253 2.89 5.69 -34.57
CA ASP A 253 2.92 4.22 -34.58
C ASP A 253 3.39 3.62 -33.25
N ASP A 254 3.99 4.43 -32.38
CA ASP A 254 4.36 3.99 -31.01
C ASP A 254 3.10 3.68 -30.20
N THR A 255 3.26 2.79 -29.21
CA THR A 255 2.15 2.40 -28.32
C THR A 255 2.03 3.31 -27.12
N ALA A 256 0.84 3.36 -26.51
CA ALA A 256 0.62 4.03 -25.22
C ALA A 256 1.52 3.45 -24.11
N GLU A 257 1.89 2.17 -24.24
CA GLU A 257 2.90 1.49 -23.42
C GLU A 257 4.27 2.15 -23.52
N MET A 258 4.75 2.36 -24.76
CA MET A 258 6.03 3.04 -24.99
C MET A 258 6.01 4.45 -24.41
N ALA A 259 4.87 5.17 -24.53
CA ALA A 259 4.69 6.46 -23.89
C ALA A 259 4.87 6.38 -22.37
N GLY A 260 4.24 5.41 -21.70
CA GLY A 260 4.37 5.18 -20.28
C GLY A 260 5.80 4.82 -19.84
N LEU A 261 6.48 3.96 -20.63
CA LEU A 261 7.89 3.58 -20.40
C LEU A 261 8.83 4.78 -20.47
N LEU A 262 8.71 5.60 -21.52
CA LEU A 262 9.56 6.79 -21.68
C LEU A 262 9.28 7.81 -20.55
N MET A 263 8.01 8.04 -20.19
CA MET A 263 7.66 8.93 -19.10
C MET A 263 8.27 8.46 -17.77
N SER A 264 8.18 7.16 -17.47
CA SER A 264 8.75 6.57 -16.26
C SER A 264 10.29 6.59 -16.27
N ARG A 265 10.91 6.15 -17.37
CA ARG A 265 12.37 6.04 -17.51
C ARG A 265 13.08 7.39 -17.37
N PHE A 266 12.52 8.44 -17.98
CA PHE A 266 13.11 9.78 -18.01
C PHE A 266 12.50 10.72 -16.97
N ASN A 267 11.56 10.24 -16.13
CA ASN A 267 10.82 11.02 -15.14
C ASN A 267 10.16 12.28 -15.75
N ILE A 268 9.58 12.12 -16.94
CA ILE A 268 8.90 13.18 -17.70
C ILE A 268 7.39 12.89 -17.77
N ARG A 269 6.59 13.93 -17.91
CA ARG A 269 5.12 13.82 -17.88
C ARG A 269 4.44 14.25 -19.17
N HIS A 270 5.21 14.64 -20.17
CA HIS A 270 4.71 15.11 -21.46
C HIS A 270 5.64 14.61 -22.56
N LEU A 271 5.07 14.02 -23.60
CA LEU A 271 5.77 13.55 -24.79
C LEU A 271 5.11 14.12 -26.05
N PRO A 272 5.82 14.92 -26.86
CA PRO A 272 5.35 15.29 -28.17
C PRO A 272 5.25 14.07 -29.08
N VAL A 273 4.27 14.08 -29.96
CA VAL A 273 4.00 13.02 -30.93
C VAL A 273 4.27 13.55 -32.34
N LEU A 274 5.04 12.81 -33.10
CA LEU A 274 5.42 13.14 -34.47
C LEU A 274 4.76 12.16 -35.44
N ASP A 275 4.34 12.69 -36.60
CA ASP A 275 3.96 11.90 -37.77
C ASP A 275 4.86 12.32 -38.95
N GLN A 276 5.63 11.38 -39.49
CA GLN A 276 6.61 11.63 -40.54
C GLN A 276 7.56 12.82 -40.28
N GLY A 277 7.87 13.07 -38.99
CA GLY A 277 8.72 14.17 -38.54
C GLY A 277 7.99 15.47 -38.21
N GLU A 278 6.68 15.57 -38.48
CA GLU A 278 5.86 16.72 -38.13
C GLU A 278 5.22 16.57 -36.75
N LEU A 279 5.15 17.66 -35.99
CA LEU A 279 4.53 17.70 -34.67
C LEU A 279 2.99 17.68 -34.78
N VAL A 280 2.38 16.51 -34.54
CA VAL A 280 0.93 16.30 -34.66
C VAL A 280 0.19 16.35 -33.35
N GLY A 281 0.88 16.12 -32.20
CA GLY A 281 0.21 16.05 -30.91
C GLY A 281 1.13 16.11 -29.70
N ILE A 282 0.54 16.08 -28.56
CA ILE A 282 1.22 15.88 -27.27
C ILE A 282 0.39 14.94 -26.40
N ILE A 283 1.05 13.98 -25.77
CA ILE A 283 0.46 13.07 -24.79
C ILE A 283 1.05 13.36 -23.40
N SER A 284 0.22 13.35 -22.38
CA SER A 284 0.64 13.55 -20.99
C SER A 284 0.37 12.32 -20.14
N GLU A 285 1.05 12.22 -18.99
CA GLU A 285 0.80 11.20 -17.97
C GLU A 285 -0.71 11.14 -17.61
N ARG A 286 -1.37 12.31 -17.54
CA ARG A 286 -2.82 12.40 -17.29
C ARG A 286 -3.66 11.78 -18.41
N ASP A 287 -3.21 11.85 -19.65
CA ASP A 287 -3.93 11.26 -20.80
C ASP A 287 -3.80 9.74 -20.77
N LEU A 288 -2.64 9.18 -20.41
CA LEU A 288 -2.46 7.76 -20.15
C LEU A 288 -3.34 7.27 -18.97
N PHE A 289 -3.41 8.04 -17.89
CA PHE A 289 -4.34 7.75 -16.78
C PHE A 289 -5.82 7.82 -17.19
N SER A 290 -6.17 8.68 -18.13
CA SER A 290 -7.57 8.76 -18.62
C SER A 290 -7.94 7.59 -19.52
N LEU A 291 -7.00 6.98 -20.23
CA LEU A 291 -7.21 5.70 -20.92
C LEU A 291 -7.55 4.58 -19.93
N GLN A 292 -6.92 4.58 -18.78
CA GLN A 292 -7.22 3.64 -17.67
C GLN A 292 -8.59 3.91 -17.03
N ARG A 293 -8.97 5.19 -16.86
CA ARG A 293 -10.32 5.57 -16.40
C ARG A 293 -11.41 5.21 -17.40
N LEU A 294 -11.12 5.31 -18.70
CA LEU A 294 -12.01 4.83 -19.75
C LEU A 294 -12.22 3.32 -19.65
N SER A 295 -11.20 2.55 -19.30
CA SER A 295 -11.31 1.11 -19.04
C SER A 295 -12.27 0.81 -17.87
N LEU A 296 -12.16 1.50 -16.73
CA LEU A 296 -13.06 1.35 -15.58
C LEU A 296 -14.51 1.70 -15.95
N SER A 297 -14.70 2.85 -16.61
CA SER A 297 -16.02 3.29 -17.07
C SER A 297 -16.61 2.33 -18.09
N ASN A 298 -15.80 1.82 -19.01
CA ASN A 298 -16.24 0.87 -20.04
C ASN A 298 -16.66 -0.46 -19.44
N ILE A 299 -15.88 -1.02 -18.49
CA ILE A 299 -16.24 -2.25 -17.79
C ILE A 299 -17.56 -2.06 -17.02
N SER A 300 -17.66 -0.96 -16.23
CA SER A 300 -18.89 -0.67 -15.47
C SER A 300 -20.12 -0.48 -16.39
N SER A 301 -19.94 0.19 -17.53
CA SER A 301 -21.02 0.41 -18.51
C SER A 301 -21.40 -0.89 -19.21
N ALA A 302 -20.44 -1.74 -19.55
CA ALA A 302 -20.70 -3.05 -20.16
C ALA A 302 -21.49 -3.95 -19.20
N ILE A 303 -21.14 -3.96 -17.89
CA ILE A 303 -21.86 -4.72 -16.87
C ILE A 303 -23.32 -4.23 -16.79
N ARG A 304 -23.53 -2.91 -16.68
CA ARG A 304 -24.87 -2.33 -16.53
C ARG A 304 -25.73 -2.47 -17.78
N GLY A 305 -25.11 -2.55 -18.95
CA GLY A 305 -25.77 -2.59 -20.25
C GLY A 305 -26.16 -3.98 -20.74
N THR A 306 -25.90 -5.06 -19.97
CA THR A 306 -26.20 -6.43 -20.40
C THR A 306 -27.04 -7.20 -19.36
N ASP A 307 -27.92 -8.05 -19.88
CA ASP A 307 -28.69 -9.03 -19.10
C ASP A 307 -28.19 -10.48 -19.34
N GLU A 308 -27.19 -10.65 -20.19
CA GLU A 308 -26.66 -11.96 -20.57
C GLU A 308 -25.53 -12.40 -19.63
N LEU A 309 -25.70 -13.56 -18.97
CA LEU A 309 -24.70 -14.14 -18.08
C LEU A 309 -23.35 -14.37 -18.78
N ALA A 310 -23.36 -14.78 -20.05
CA ALA A 310 -22.16 -14.99 -20.84
C ALA A 310 -21.32 -13.70 -20.97
N GLN A 311 -21.98 -12.56 -21.14
CA GLN A 311 -21.31 -11.27 -21.23
C GLN A 311 -20.81 -10.81 -19.84
N LEU A 312 -21.56 -11.06 -18.77
CA LEU A 312 -21.13 -10.76 -17.40
C LEU A 312 -19.90 -11.59 -17.00
N LYS A 313 -19.81 -12.86 -17.43
CA LYS A 313 -18.60 -13.67 -17.26
C LYS A 313 -17.37 -13.01 -17.91
N LYS A 314 -17.53 -12.51 -19.14
CA LYS A 314 -16.46 -11.78 -19.83
C LYS A 314 -16.06 -10.51 -19.06
N CYS A 315 -17.04 -9.74 -18.59
CA CYS A 315 -16.76 -8.56 -17.76
C CYS A 315 -15.99 -8.91 -16.47
N ALA A 316 -16.31 -10.04 -15.82
CA ALA A 316 -15.58 -10.52 -14.66
C ALA A 316 -14.12 -10.88 -14.99
N ASP A 317 -13.84 -11.46 -16.15
CA ASP A 317 -12.49 -11.68 -16.64
C ASP A 317 -11.76 -10.36 -16.92
N ASP A 318 -12.45 -9.38 -17.50
CA ASP A 318 -11.92 -8.06 -17.78
C ASP A 318 -11.59 -7.30 -16.46
N ILE A 319 -12.39 -7.45 -15.40
CA ILE A 319 -12.06 -6.93 -14.06
C ILE A 319 -10.73 -7.52 -13.57
N ARG A 320 -10.55 -8.85 -13.68
CA ARG A 320 -9.31 -9.53 -13.25
C ARG A 320 -8.09 -9.08 -14.06
N LYS A 321 -8.23 -8.95 -15.39
CA LYS A 321 -7.17 -8.42 -16.26
C LYS A 321 -6.83 -6.98 -15.90
N PHE A 322 -7.84 -6.14 -15.73
CA PHE A 322 -7.68 -4.75 -15.33
C PHE A 322 -6.94 -4.61 -14.00
N ALA A 323 -7.31 -5.42 -13.00
CA ALA A 323 -6.63 -5.44 -11.71
C ALA A 323 -5.15 -5.86 -11.82
N ARG A 324 -4.84 -6.87 -12.65
CA ARG A 324 -3.45 -7.30 -12.94
C ARG A 324 -2.63 -6.19 -13.56
N ASN A 325 -3.19 -5.51 -14.56
CA ASN A 325 -2.52 -4.41 -15.25
C ASN A 325 -2.22 -3.25 -14.29
N LEU A 326 -3.17 -2.86 -13.44
CA LEU A 326 -2.97 -1.80 -12.45
C LEU A 326 -1.90 -2.16 -11.41
N LEU A 327 -1.86 -3.41 -10.94
CA LEU A 327 -0.82 -3.84 -10.01
C LEU A 327 0.56 -3.78 -10.68
N GLY A 328 0.66 -4.25 -11.93
CA GLY A 328 1.88 -4.18 -12.72
C GLY A 328 2.40 -2.76 -12.92
N GLN A 329 1.50 -1.78 -13.00
CA GLN A 329 1.84 -0.37 -13.06
C GLN A 329 2.19 0.24 -11.69
N GLY A 330 2.21 -0.56 -10.62
CA GLY A 330 2.55 -0.12 -9.27
C GLY A 330 1.46 0.69 -8.58
N VAL A 331 0.19 0.53 -8.98
CA VAL A 331 -0.94 1.13 -8.27
C VAL A 331 -1.00 0.55 -6.85
N GLN A 332 -1.19 1.43 -5.87
CA GLN A 332 -1.18 1.04 -4.46
C GLN A 332 -2.31 0.07 -4.11
N ALA A 333 -2.05 -0.88 -3.20
CA ALA A 333 -3.03 -1.87 -2.77
C ALA A 333 -4.36 -1.23 -2.32
N ARG A 334 -4.32 -0.09 -1.64
CA ARG A 334 -5.51 0.67 -1.24
C ARG A 334 -6.41 1.01 -2.43
N GLN A 335 -5.83 1.63 -3.46
CA GLN A 335 -6.57 2.03 -4.65
C GLN A 335 -7.06 0.79 -5.41
N LEU A 336 -6.20 -0.22 -5.52
CA LEU A 336 -6.51 -1.44 -6.25
C LEU A 336 -7.65 -2.23 -5.60
N THR A 337 -7.62 -2.48 -4.28
CA THR A 337 -8.70 -3.17 -3.57
C THR A 337 -10.02 -2.39 -3.62
N THR A 338 -9.95 -1.05 -3.56
CA THR A 338 -11.14 -0.19 -3.71
C THR A 338 -11.76 -0.32 -5.11
N LEU A 339 -10.94 -0.32 -6.16
CA LEU A 339 -11.40 -0.46 -7.54
C LEU A 339 -11.95 -1.87 -7.82
N ILE A 340 -11.25 -2.91 -7.35
CA ILE A 340 -11.72 -4.31 -7.47
C ILE A 340 -13.08 -4.46 -6.78
N SER A 341 -13.19 -4.01 -5.52
CA SER A 341 -14.44 -4.12 -4.76
C SER A 341 -15.58 -3.36 -5.45
N HIS A 342 -15.30 -2.15 -5.97
CA HIS A 342 -16.32 -1.38 -6.69
C HIS A 342 -16.83 -2.12 -7.95
N LEU A 343 -15.93 -2.67 -8.77
CA LEU A 343 -16.32 -3.38 -9.98
C LEU A 343 -17.06 -4.70 -9.67
N ASN A 344 -16.60 -5.41 -8.65
CA ASN A 344 -17.29 -6.61 -8.15
C ASN A 344 -18.68 -6.27 -7.62
N ASP A 345 -18.82 -5.16 -6.89
CA ASP A 345 -20.12 -4.67 -6.42
C ASP A 345 -21.08 -4.40 -7.60
N VAL A 346 -20.60 -3.68 -8.63
CA VAL A 346 -21.42 -3.37 -9.83
C VAL A 346 -21.87 -4.66 -10.51
N LEU A 347 -21.01 -5.66 -10.63
CA LEU A 347 -21.33 -6.96 -11.23
C LEU A 347 -22.33 -7.74 -10.37
N THR A 348 -22.11 -7.81 -9.06
CA THR A 348 -23.00 -8.51 -8.12
C THR A 348 -24.38 -7.86 -8.09
N VAL A 349 -24.43 -6.51 -8.02
CA VAL A 349 -25.71 -5.77 -8.07
C VAL A 349 -26.46 -6.07 -9.37
N ARG A 350 -25.75 -6.11 -10.52
CA ARG A 350 -26.39 -6.41 -11.80
C ARG A 350 -26.98 -7.81 -11.84
N LEU A 351 -26.27 -8.82 -11.34
CA LEU A 351 -26.81 -10.19 -11.22
C LEU A 351 -28.03 -10.23 -10.30
N ILE A 352 -27.99 -9.54 -9.16
CA ILE A 352 -29.13 -9.43 -8.24
C ILE A 352 -30.35 -8.83 -8.96
N GLU A 353 -30.17 -7.74 -9.71
CA GLU A 353 -31.26 -7.09 -10.46
C GLU A 353 -31.89 -8.04 -11.50
N ILE A 354 -31.06 -8.75 -12.29
CA ILE A 354 -31.51 -9.69 -13.31
C ILE A 354 -32.36 -10.82 -12.70
N TYR A 355 -31.81 -11.43 -11.64
CA TYR A 355 -32.51 -12.57 -11.02
C TYR A 355 -33.71 -12.13 -10.15
N ALA A 356 -33.69 -10.95 -9.54
CA ALA A 356 -34.84 -10.40 -8.85
C ALA A 356 -36.00 -10.13 -9.82
N ALA A 357 -35.69 -9.57 -11.01
CA ALA A 357 -36.70 -9.40 -12.07
C ALA A 357 -37.25 -10.75 -12.57
N LYS A 358 -36.39 -11.76 -12.78
CA LYS A 358 -36.78 -13.12 -13.18
C LYS A 358 -37.75 -13.76 -12.17
N HIS A 359 -37.51 -13.60 -10.88
CA HIS A 359 -38.34 -14.12 -9.79
C HIS A 359 -39.47 -13.16 -9.38
N GLN A 360 -39.64 -12.03 -10.07
CA GLN A 360 -40.65 -11.00 -9.77
C GLN A 360 -40.57 -10.48 -8.32
N LEU A 361 -39.36 -10.40 -7.76
CA LEU A 361 -39.13 -9.94 -6.40
C LEU A 361 -39.05 -8.42 -6.33
N ASN A 362 -39.67 -7.85 -5.30
CA ASN A 362 -39.59 -6.42 -5.04
C ASN A 362 -38.34 -6.09 -4.22
N MET A 363 -37.39 -5.37 -4.82
CA MET A 363 -36.12 -4.95 -4.20
C MET A 363 -36.27 -4.11 -2.92
N THR A 364 -37.46 -3.52 -2.69
CA THR A 364 -37.74 -2.76 -1.45
C THR A 364 -38.05 -3.64 -0.24
N GLN A 365 -38.34 -4.94 -0.45
CA GLN A 365 -38.70 -5.87 0.61
C GLN A 365 -37.59 -6.77 1.11
N PHE A 366 -36.42 -6.70 0.49
CA PHE A 366 -35.22 -7.41 0.94
C PHE A 366 -33.97 -6.55 0.77
N ALA A 367 -32.89 -6.97 1.40
CA ALA A 367 -31.54 -6.45 1.17
C ALA A 367 -30.55 -7.62 1.06
N TRP A 368 -29.72 -7.56 0.03
CA TRP A 368 -28.57 -8.42 -0.12
C TRP A 368 -27.40 -7.83 0.67
N ILE A 369 -26.83 -8.62 1.58
CA ILE A 369 -25.78 -8.20 2.48
C ILE A 369 -24.45 -8.79 2.02
N ALA A 370 -23.46 -7.95 1.80
CA ALA A 370 -22.07 -8.33 1.64
C ALA A 370 -21.41 -8.48 3.01
N LEU A 371 -20.62 -9.54 3.21
CA LEU A 371 -19.97 -9.91 4.47
C LEU A 371 -18.44 -9.94 4.28
N GLY A 372 -17.70 -10.06 5.38
CA GLY A 372 -16.26 -10.29 5.35
C GLY A 372 -15.48 -9.24 4.53
N SER A 373 -14.62 -9.68 3.63
CA SER A 373 -13.80 -8.77 2.78
C SER A 373 -14.66 -7.97 1.80
N GLU A 374 -15.78 -8.52 1.32
CA GLU A 374 -16.74 -7.82 0.48
C GLU A 374 -17.48 -6.74 1.30
N GLY A 375 -17.89 -7.07 2.52
CA GLY A 375 -18.49 -6.13 3.46
C GLY A 375 -17.56 -4.94 3.78
N ARG A 376 -16.26 -5.18 3.88
CA ARG A 376 -15.25 -4.14 4.14
C ARG A 376 -14.80 -3.37 2.90
N SER A 377 -15.24 -3.73 1.69
CA SER A 377 -14.73 -3.20 0.41
C SER A 377 -13.20 -3.37 0.27
N GLU A 378 -12.71 -4.56 0.66
CA GLU A 378 -11.28 -4.93 0.67
C GLU A 378 -11.01 -6.21 -0.13
N GLN A 379 -11.85 -6.52 -1.10
CA GLN A 379 -11.68 -7.70 -1.94
C GLN A 379 -10.36 -7.64 -2.70
N THR A 380 -9.72 -8.79 -2.84
CA THR A 380 -8.55 -9.01 -3.68
C THR A 380 -8.97 -9.76 -4.95
N ILE A 381 -8.00 -10.06 -5.83
CA ILE A 381 -8.29 -10.78 -7.09
C ILE A 381 -8.81 -12.20 -6.84
N ALA A 382 -8.28 -12.87 -5.80
CA ALA A 382 -8.76 -14.17 -5.36
C ALA A 382 -9.69 -13.97 -4.15
N THR A 383 -10.98 -13.85 -4.43
CA THR A 383 -12.04 -13.70 -3.43
C THR A 383 -13.12 -14.75 -3.67
N ASP A 384 -13.65 -15.32 -2.61
CA ASP A 384 -14.83 -16.16 -2.58
C ASP A 384 -16.07 -15.32 -2.24
N GLN A 385 -17.21 -15.94 -2.24
CA GLN A 385 -18.48 -15.28 -1.92
C GLN A 385 -18.71 -15.33 -0.42
N ASP A 386 -18.96 -14.15 0.19
CA ASP A 386 -19.43 -14.02 1.56
C ASP A 386 -20.64 -13.09 1.57
N ASN A 387 -21.85 -13.65 1.60
CA ASN A 387 -23.07 -12.86 1.51
C ASN A 387 -24.23 -13.48 2.30
N ALA A 388 -25.27 -12.68 2.51
CA ALA A 388 -26.48 -13.10 3.20
C ALA A 388 -27.69 -12.30 2.67
N LEU A 389 -28.88 -12.68 3.08
CA LEU A 389 -30.11 -11.99 2.72
C LEU A 389 -30.91 -11.64 3.98
N VAL A 390 -31.38 -10.41 4.06
CA VAL A 390 -32.35 -9.96 5.05
C VAL A 390 -33.64 -9.52 4.34
N PHE A 391 -34.78 -9.89 4.86
CA PHE A 391 -36.05 -9.49 4.32
C PHE A 391 -37.07 -9.11 5.41
N SER A 392 -38.20 -8.54 5.01
CA SER A 392 -39.22 -8.04 5.93
C SER A 392 -39.82 -9.16 6.79
N ASP A 393 -40.09 -8.87 8.07
CA ASP A 393 -40.76 -9.77 9.02
C ASP A 393 -42.19 -10.15 8.62
N SER A 394 -42.78 -9.40 7.70
CA SER A 394 -44.12 -9.69 7.15
C SER A 394 -44.11 -10.72 6.02
N ALA A 395 -42.94 -11.25 5.63
CA ALA A 395 -42.82 -12.21 4.54
C ALA A 395 -43.46 -13.57 4.93
N SER A 396 -44.19 -14.17 3.99
CA SER A 396 -44.72 -15.53 4.12
C SER A 396 -43.66 -16.59 3.89
N GLU A 397 -43.92 -17.85 4.27
CA GLU A 397 -43.02 -18.96 4.00
C GLU A 397 -42.78 -19.18 2.50
N SER A 398 -43.81 -18.99 1.67
CA SER A 398 -43.67 -19.06 0.21
C SER A 398 -42.75 -17.95 -0.36
N GLN A 399 -42.74 -16.77 0.27
CA GLN A 399 -41.79 -15.70 -0.09
C GLN A 399 -40.36 -16.04 0.36
N ARG A 400 -40.20 -16.68 1.52
CA ARG A 400 -38.88 -17.19 1.97
C ARG A 400 -38.32 -18.20 0.97
N GLU A 401 -39.12 -19.15 0.52
CA GLU A 401 -38.72 -20.12 -0.51
C GLU A 401 -38.32 -19.42 -1.82
N ALA A 402 -39.09 -18.40 -2.24
CA ALA A 402 -38.77 -17.60 -3.42
C ALA A 402 -37.40 -16.86 -3.25
N TYR A 403 -37.14 -16.27 -2.08
CA TYR A 403 -35.83 -15.65 -1.77
C TYR A 403 -34.69 -16.67 -1.80
N LEU A 404 -34.89 -17.88 -1.29
CA LEU A 404 -33.89 -18.95 -1.33
C LEU A 404 -33.60 -19.43 -2.75
N CYS A 405 -34.64 -19.60 -3.59
CA CYS A 405 -34.46 -19.94 -5.00
C CYS A 405 -33.68 -18.85 -5.75
N PHE A 406 -34.06 -17.61 -5.59
CA PHE A 406 -33.40 -16.46 -6.12
C PHE A 406 -31.92 -16.42 -5.67
N ALA A 407 -31.64 -16.55 -4.38
CA ALA A 407 -30.29 -16.52 -3.83
C ALA A 407 -29.40 -17.64 -4.38
N ARG A 408 -29.92 -18.84 -4.57
CA ARG A 408 -29.21 -19.97 -5.20
C ARG A 408 -28.77 -19.62 -6.61
N GLU A 409 -29.69 -19.06 -7.41
CA GLU A 409 -29.35 -18.67 -8.79
C GLU A 409 -28.31 -17.54 -8.84
N VAL A 410 -28.42 -16.54 -7.97
CA VAL A 410 -27.41 -15.45 -7.89
C VAL A 410 -26.05 -16.01 -7.48
N ASN A 411 -25.98 -16.83 -6.41
CA ASN A 411 -24.72 -17.42 -5.98
C ASN A 411 -24.09 -18.33 -7.05
N GLN A 412 -24.92 -19.09 -7.78
CA GLN A 412 -24.46 -19.92 -8.89
C GLN A 412 -23.94 -19.06 -10.06
N ALA A 413 -24.63 -17.98 -10.41
CA ALA A 413 -24.20 -17.07 -11.46
C ALA A 413 -22.89 -16.35 -11.08
N LEU A 414 -22.71 -15.96 -9.83
CA LEU A 414 -21.43 -15.43 -9.31
C LEU A 414 -20.31 -16.47 -9.43
N ASN A 415 -20.59 -17.74 -9.07
CA ASN A 415 -19.61 -18.83 -9.22
C ASN A 415 -19.20 -19.00 -10.69
N GLU A 416 -20.14 -18.91 -11.62
CA GLU A 416 -19.84 -18.96 -13.03
C GLU A 416 -19.07 -17.73 -13.55
N CYS A 417 -19.21 -16.58 -12.91
CA CYS A 417 -18.39 -15.40 -13.15
C CYS A 417 -16.99 -15.49 -12.51
N GLY A 418 -16.66 -16.61 -11.85
CA GLY A 418 -15.33 -16.86 -11.26
C GLY A 418 -15.16 -16.33 -9.83
N TYR A 419 -16.26 -16.15 -9.11
CA TYR A 419 -16.31 -15.96 -7.66
C TYR A 419 -16.75 -17.27 -7.00
N PRO A 420 -15.81 -18.12 -6.53
CA PRO A 420 -16.13 -19.46 -6.04
C PRO A 420 -17.12 -19.42 -4.89
N LEU A 421 -17.95 -20.45 -4.80
CA LEU A 421 -18.82 -20.66 -3.65
C LEU A 421 -18.00 -20.77 -2.38
N CYS A 422 -18.45 -20.13 -1.30
CA CYS A 422 -17.78 -20.17 0.00
C CYS A 422 -17.77 -21.60 0.56
N LYS A 423 -16.60 -22.14 0.88
CA LYS A 423 -16.43 -23.47 1.49
C LYS A 423 -17.12 -23.58 2.86
N GLY A 424 -17.23 -22.46 3.57
CA GLY A 424 -17.94 -22.34 4.84
C GLY A 424 -19.45 -22.19 4.69
N ASN A 425 -19.99 -22.24 3.46
CA ASN A 425 -21.40 -22.03 3.14
C ASN A 425 -21.97 -20.70 3.68
N ILE A 426 -21.12 -19.64 3.68
CA ILE A 426 -21.51 -18.29 4.09
C ILE A 426 -22.09 -17.56 2.88
N MET A 427 -23.30 -17.94 2.50
CA MET A 427 -23.97 -17.43 1.31
C MET A 427 -25.48 -17.27 1.53
N ALA A 428 -26.09 -16.31 0.83
CA ALA A 428 -27.53 -16.05 0.87
C ALA A 428 -28.40 -17.26 0.47
N SER A 429 -27.85 -18.20 -0.29
CA SER A 429 -28.47 -19.48 -0.64
C SER A 429 -28.57 -20.47 0.52
N ASN A 430 -27.84 -20.22 1.62
CA ASN A 430 -27.97 -21.00 2.84
C ASN A 430 -29.22 -20.57 3.62
N PRO A 431 -30.16 -21.49 3.92
CA PRO A 431 -31.36 -21.15 4.70
C PRO A 431 -31.07 -20.46 6.03
N GLU A 432 -29.93 -20.80 6.66
CA GLU A 432 -29.47 -20.17 7.90
C GLU A 432 -29.06 -18.69 7.74
N LEU A 433 -28.87 -18.20 6.52
CA LEU A 433 -28.44 -16.85 6.21
C LEU A 433 -29.42 -16.08 5.32
N CYS A 434 -30.60 -16.68 5.05
CA CYS A 434 -31.70 -16.07 4.35
C CYS A 434 -32.85 -15.88 5.35
N LEU A 435 -32.78 -14.77 6.12
CA LEU A 435 -33.57 -14.58 7.33
C LEU A 435 -34.33 -13.25 7.31
N THR A 436 -35.41 -13.19 8.13
CA THR A 436 -36.11 -11.93 8.40
C THR A 436 -35.21 -10.99 9.23
N GLN A 437 -35.57 -9.70 9.29
CA GLN A 437 -34.89 -8.71 10.12
C GLN A 437 -34.89 -9.14 11.61
N HIS A 438 -36.04 -9.63 12.11
CA HIS A 438 -36.17 -10.07 13.50
C HIS A 438 -35.32 -11.33 13.79
N GLU A 439 -35.27 -12.29 12.90
CA GLU A 439 -34.42 -13.48 13.03
C GLU A 439 -32.93 -13.11 13.07
N TRP A 440 -32.50 -12.16 12.26
CA TRP A 440 -31.15 -11.63 12.30
C TRP A 440 -30.83 -10.95 13.64
N LEU A 441 -31.76 -10.15 14.19
CA LEU A 441 -31.60 -9.54 15.52
C LEU A 441 -31.42 -10.60 16.61
N ILE A 442 -32.26 -11.65 16.62
CA ILE A 442 -32.13 -12.78 17.57
C ILE A 442 -30.77 -13.45 17.39
N ARG A 443 -30.31 -13.66 16.18
CA ARG A 443 -29.02 -14.31 15.88
C ARG A 443 -27.86 -13.49 16.42
N PHE A 444 -27.79 -12.19 16.13
CA PHE A 444 -26.77 -11.30 16.68
C PHE A 444 -26.83 -11.21 18.22
N SER A 445 -28.05 -11.16 18.79
CA SER A 445 -28.22 -11.19 20.24
C SER A 445 -27.58 -12.45 20.85
N ARG A 446 -27.89 -13.61 20.26
CA ARG A 446 -27.31 -14.88 20.73
C ARG A 446 -25.77 -14.89 20.62
N TRP A 447 -25.21 -14.44 19.51
CA TRP A 447 -23.76 -14.39 19.33
C TRP A 447 -23.08 -13.48 20.35
N ILE A 448 -23.67 -12.32 20.62
CA ILE A 448 -23.09 -11.35 21.56
C ILE A 448 -23.25 -11.80 23.03
N GLU A 449 -24.42 -12.35 23.39
CA GLU A 449 -24.76 -12.66 24.78
C GLU A 449 -24.25 -14.04 25.22
N GLN A 450 -24.28 -15.04 24.35
CA GLN A 450 -23.91 -16.42 24.68
C GLN A 450 -22.44 -16.72 24.35
N GLY A 451 -21.96 -16.30 23.16
CA GLY A 451 -20.55 -16.33 22.77
C GLY A 451 -19.91 -17.72 22.85
N ASN A 452 -20.56 -18.75 22.29
CA ASN A 452 -19.93 -20.07 22.22
C ASN A 452 -18.81 -20.07 21.14
N PRO A 453 -17.88 -21.05 21.13
CA PRO A 453 -16.73 -21.05 20.21
C PRO A 453 -17.12 -20.94 18.71
N GLN A 454 -18.21 -21.56 18.29
CA GLN A 454 -18.68 -21.46 16.91
C GLN A 454 -19.21 -20.07 16.58
N ASP A 455 -19.91 -19.42 17.53
CA ASP A 455 -20.42 -18.06 17.36
C ASP A 455 -19.28 -17.05 17.26
N LEU A 456 -18.17 -17.26 18.00
CA LEU A 456 -16.97 -16.40 17.93
C LEU A 456 -16.25 -16.54 16.59
N LEU A 457 -16.19 -17.76 16.02
CA LEU A 457 -15.66 -17.96 14.67
C LEU A 457 -16.53 -17.22 13.64
N ASN A 458 -17.85 -17.32 13.77
CA ASN A 458 -18.81 -16.62 12.92
C ASN A 458 -18.65 -15.09 13.05
N ALA A 459 -18.37 -14.57 14.24
CA ALA A 459 -18.17 -13.14 14.46
C ALA A 459 -17.09 -12.53 13.58
N SER A 460 -16.06 -13.28 13.19
CA SER A 460 -15.00 -12.82 12.28
C SER A 460 -15.50 -12.49 10.86
N ILE A 461 -16.67 -12.98 10.48
CA ILE A 461 -17.26 -12.80 9.14
C ILE A 461 -18.48 -11.87 9.22
N PHE A 462 -19.41 -12.16 10.14
CA PHE A 462 -20.73 -11.51 10.16
C PHE A 462 -20.76 -10.11 10.74
N PHE A 463 -19.75 -9.67 11.48
CA PHE A 463 -19.70 -8.32 12.03
C PHE A 463 -19.09 -7.29 11.08
N ASP A 464 -18.68 -7.71 9.89
CA ASP A 464 -18.28 -6.84 8.78
C ASP A 464 -19.33 -6.90 7.67
N PHE A 465 -20.42 -6.18 7.83
CA PHE A 465 -21.57 -6.28 6.93
C PHE A 465 -22.05 -4.93 6.40
N ARG A 466 -22.45 -4.90 5.14
CA ARG A 466 -23.09 -3.76 4.48
C ARG A 466 -24.16 -4.20 3.48
N VAL A 467 -25.10 -3.33 3.19
CA VAL A 467 -26.06 -3.56 2.09
C VAL A 467 -25.32 -3.36 0.76
N LEU A 468 -25.48 -4.31 -0.14
CA LEU A 468 -25.00 -4.23 -1.51
C LEU A 468 -26.12 -3.86 -2.48
N ALA A 469 -27.29 -4.47 -2.31
CA ALA A 469 -28.48 -4.20 -3.13
C ALA A 469 -29.77 -4.35 -2.30
N GLY A 470 -30.86 -3.72 -2.74
CA GLY A 470 -32.16 -3.77 -2.08
C GLY A 470 -32.35 -2.63 -1.08
N ASN A 471 -33.16 -2.84 -0.04
CA ASN A 471 -33.57 -1.83 0.91
C ASN A 471 -32.60 -1.69 2.08
N PRO A 472 -31.84 -0.56 2.19
CA PRO A 472 -30.89 -0.35 3.28
C PRO A 472 -31.56 -0.20 4.66
N ASP A 473 -32.82 0.21 4.73
CA ASP A 473 -33.54 0.43 6.00
C ASP A 473 -33.75 -0.90 6.77
N LEU A 474 -33.74 -2.03 6.08
CA LEU A 474 -33.80 -3.33 6.73
C LEU A 474 -32.54 -3.64 7.56
N LEU A 475 -31.41 -3.02 7.23
CA LEU A 475 -30.13 -3.27 7.92
C LEU A 475 -29.83 -2.26 9.03
N SER A 476 -30.44 -1.07 9.02
CA SER A 476 -30.17 -0.01 9.99
C SER A 476 -30.37 -0.44 11.45
N PRO A 477 -31.51 -1.10 11.84
CA PRO A 477 -31.70 -1.57 13.21
C PRO A 477 -30.68 -2.62 13.64
N LEU A 478 -30.21 -3.47 12.71
CA LEU A 478 -29.18 -4.47 12.99
C LEU A 478 -27.82 -3.80 13.27
N LYS A 479 -27.44 -2.78 12.50
CA LYS A 479 -26.20 -2.03 12.72
C LYS A 479 -26.19 -1.33 14.08
N ASP A 480 -27.28 -0.65 14.41
CA ASP A 480 -27.42 0.06 15.68
C ASP A 480 -27.41 -0.92 16.87
N TYR A 481 -28.08 -2.04 16.73
CA TYR A 481 -28.10 -3.08 17.75
C TYR A 481 -26.68 -3.64 17.97
N VAL A 482 -26.00 -4.08 16.93
CA VAL A 482 -24.65 -4.65 17.01
C VAL A 482 -23.68 -3.64 17.64
N ARG A 483 -23.68 -2.39 17.17
CA ARG A 483 -22.81 -1.33 17.68
C ARG A 483 -23.02 -1.09 19.18
N THR A 484 -24.27 -0.94 19.61
CA THR A 484 -24.59 -0.62 21.00
C THR A 484 -24.40 -1.84 21.92
N LYS A 485 -24.86 -3.00 21.49
CA LYS A 485 -24.87 -4.20 22.31
C LYS A 485 -23.48 -4.81 22.48
N ALA A 486 -22.65 -4.81 21.40
CA ALA A 486 -21.28 -5.30 21.50
C ALA A 486 -20.44 -4.45 22.45
N ALA A 487 -20.51 -3.12 22.34
CA ALA A 487 -19.80 -2.20 23.24
C ALA A 487 -20.26 -2.34 24.70
N ALA A 488 -21.54 -2.64 24.94
CA ALA A 488 -22.09 -2.85 26.28
C ALA A 488 -21.84 -4.26 26.86
N THR A 489 -21.14 -5.16 26.12
CA THR A 489 -20.92 -6.55 26.55
C THR A 489 -19.43 -6.89 26.61
N PRO A 490 -18.72 -6.49 27.69
CA PRO A 490 -17.25 -6.70 27.81
C PRO A 490 -16.84 -8.17 27.71
N ARG A 491 -17.67 -9.10 28.21
CA ARG A 491 -17.43 -10.54 28.07
C ARG A 491 -17.31 -10.96 26.60
N PHE A 492 -18.17 -10.43 25.72
CA PHE A 492 -18.13 -10.73 24.31
C PHE A 492 -16.83 -10.25 23.67
N ILE A 493 -16.41 -9.01 23.97
CA ILE A 493 -15.16 -8.44 23.49
C ILE A 493 -13.95 -9.28 23.95
N LYS A 494 -13.93 -9.68 25.25
CA LYS A 494 -12.90 -10.56 25.79
C LYS A 494 -12.82 -11.89 25.03
N LEU A 495 -13.94 -12.55 24.81
CA LEU A 495 -13.99 -13.83 24.09
C LEU A 495 -13.52 -13.69 22.63
N LEU A 496 -13.88 -12.59 21.97
CA LEU A 496 -13.36 -12.29 20.61
C LEU A 496 -11.84 -12.08 20.62
N ALA A 497 -11.32 -11.35 21.61
CA ALA A 497 -9.88 -11.14 21.76
C ALA A 497 -9.15 -12.46 22.00
N GLU A 498 -9.61 -13.29 22.94
CA GLU A 498 -9.03 -14.61 23.21
C GLU A 498 -9.04 -15.50 21.95
N ASN A 499 -10.13 -15.50 21.19
CA ASN A 499 -10.23 -16.24 19.92
C ASN A 499 -9.24 -15.73 18.86
N SER A 500 -9.09 -14.41 18.71
CA SER A 500 -8.14 -13.79 17.78
C SER A 500 -6.67 -14.09 18.13
N LEU A 501 -6.36 -14.23 19.42
CA LEU A 501 -5.01 -14.56 19.91
C LEU A 501 -4.57 -16.00 19.62
N ASN A 502 -5.47 -16.89 19.18
CA ASN A 502 -5.11 -18.22 18.67
C ASN A 502 -4.31 -18.13 17.36
N SER A 503 -4.50 -17.08 16.57
CA SER A 503 -3.72 -16.82 15.36
C SER A 503 -2.36 -16.24 15.74
N ARG A 504 -1.28 -16.84 15.24
CA ARG A 504 0.09 -16.44 15.58
C ARG A 504 0.77 -15.73 14.42
N VAL A 505 1.41 -14.60 14.74
CA VAL A 505 2.32 -13.92 13.82
C VAL A 505 3.58 -14.78 13.67
N PRO A 506 4.08 -15.04 12.43
CA PRO A 506 5.20 -15.94 12.17
C PRO A 506 6.54 -15.27 12.48
N LEU A 507 6.75 -14.91 13.72
CA LEU A 507 7.98 -14.34 14.25
C LEU A 507 8.40 -15.10 15.50
N ASN A 508 9.67 -15.45 15.62
CA ASN A 508 10.20 -16.06 16.83
C ASN A 508 10.37 -15.03 17.99
N TRP A 509 10.85 -15.48 19.12
CA TRP A 509 11.08 -14.64 20.30
C TRP A 509 12.05 -13.47 20.04
N PHE A 510 13.03 -13.68 19.16
CA PHE A 510 14.00 -12.65 18.77
C PHE A 510 13.51 -11.74 17.61
N GLY A 511 12.26 -11.87 17.21
CA GLY A 511 11.67 -11.10 16.12
C GLY A 511 12.15 -11.48 14.73
N ALA A 512 12.81 -12.64 14.55
CA ALA A 512 13.12 -13.18 13.25
C ALA A 512 11.89 -13.90 12.66
N ILE A 513 11.75 -13.87 11.33
CA ILE A 513 10.67 -14.59 10.65
C ILE A 513 10.85 -16.10 10.87
N GLU A 514 9.77 -16.76 11.30
CA GLU A 514 9.66 -18.19 11.50
C GLU A 514 8.71 -18.77 10.45
N PRO A 515 9.24 -19.17 9.28
CA PRO A 515 8.41 -19.64 8.19
C PRO A 515 7.93 -21.08 8.44
N THR A 516 6.83 -21.45 7.82
CA THR A 516 6.39 -22.84 7.69
C THR A 516 7.04 -23.45 6.46
N GLU A 517 7.55 -24.68 6.56
CA GLU A 517 8.10 -25.40 5.43
C GLU A 517 6.98 -26.17 4.72
N ILE A 518 6.76 -25.86 3.44
CA ILE A 518 5.81 -26.53 2.56
C ILE A 518 6.57 -26.91 1.27
N ASP A 519 6.60 -28.20 0.92
CA ASP A 519 7.29 -28.72 -0.27
C ASP A 519 8.77 -28.27 -0.39
N GLY A 520 9.48 -28.18 0.74
CA GLY A 520 10.88 -27.72 0.78
C GLY A 520 11.06 -26.21 0.59
N GLN A 521 9.98 -25.44 0.57
CA GLN A 521 9.96 -23.97 0.48
C GLN A 521 9.64 -23.36 1.84
N LYS A 522 10.31 -22.25 2.18
CA LYS A 522 10.06 -21.50 3.42
C LYS A 522 8.95 -20.49 3.19
N THR A 523 7.78 -20.74 3.72
CA THR A 523 6.55 -20.04 3.35
C THR A 523 5.90 -19.31 4.51
N ILE A 524 5.10 -18.29 4.17
CA ILE A 524 4.19 -17.57 5.08
C ILE A 524 2.83 -17.42 4.40
N ASP A 525 1.75 -17.71 5.12
CA ASP A 525 0.41 -17.32 4.71
C ASP A 525 0.14 -15.87 5.10
N LEU A 526 0.22 -14.97 4.13
CA LEU A 526 0.03 -13.52 4.32
C LEU A 526 -1.39 -13.16 4.77
N LYS A 527 -2.39 -14.01 4.45
CA LYS A 527 -3.77 -13.82 4.91
C LYS A 527 -3.90 -14.22 6.38
N LEU A 528 -3.64 -15.48 6.69
CA LEU A 528 -3.89 -16.03 8.03
C LEU A 528 -2.92 -15.53 9.09
N GLN A 529 -1.64 -15.36 8.74
CA GLN A 529 -0.58 -14.98 9.66
C GLN A 529 -0.24 -13.47 9.63
N GLY A 530 -0.98 -12.69 8.83
CA GLY A 530 -0.76 -11.26 8.64
C GLY A 530 -2.04 -10.44 8.63
N THR A 531 -2.68 -10.31 7.45
CA THR A 531 -3.81 -9.38 7.27
C THR A 531 -5.05 -9.74 8.10
N ALA A 532 -5.36 -11.03 8.29
CA ALA A 532 -6.53 -11.46 9.07
C ALA A 532 -6.40 -11.04 10.54
N ILE A 533 -5.20 -11.17 11.12
CA ILE A 533 -4.94 -10.73 12.50
C ILE A 533 -5.23 -9.23 12.65
N MET A 534 -4.75 -8.40 11.71
CA MET A 534 -5.01 -6.96 11.76
C MET A 534 -6.49 -6.62 11.59
N VAL A 535 -7.18 -7.33 10.70
CA VAL A 535 -8.64 -7.18 10.50
C VAL A 535 -9.38 -7.50 11.79
N ASP A 536 -9.03 -8.61 12.44
CA ASP A 536 -9.69 -9.05 13.68
C ASP A 536 -9.46 -8.05 14.81
N VAL A 537 -8.21 -7.62 15.02
CA VAL A 537 -7.90 -6.63 16.06
C VAL A 537 -8.63 -5.30 15.80
N ALA A 538 -8.60 -4.80 14.56
CA ALA A 538 -9.31 -3.58 14.19
C ALA A 538 -10.83 -3.70 14.41
N ARG A 539 -11.43 -4.86 14.10
CA ARG A 539 -12.85 -5.15 14.34
C ARG A 539 -13.17 -5.18 15.83
N ILE A 540 -12.39 -5.90 16.63
CA ILE A 540 -12.64 -6.07 18.07
C ILE A 540 -12.61 -4.71 18.77
N TYR A 541 -11.60 -3.89 18.53
CA TYR A 541 -11.54 -2.53 19.06
C TYR A 541 -12.71 -1.66 18.56
N SER A 542 -13.07 -1.78 17.27
CA SER A 542 -14.19 -1.02 16.73
C SER A 542 -15.51 -1.39 17.40
N LEU A 543 -15.75 -2.66 17.65
CA LEU A 543 -16.92 -3.14 18.41
C LEU A 543 -16.90 -2.66 19.86
N ALA A 544 -15.73 -2.68 20.51
CA ALA A 544 -15.58 -2.22 21.89
C ALA A 544 -15.83 -0.71 22.07
N PHE A 545 -15.38 0.10 21.09
CA PHE A 545 -15.55 1.55 21.12
C PHE A 545 -16.78 2.07 20.37
N GLY A 546 -17.61 1.19 19.79
CA GLY A 546 -18.78 1.59 19.02
C GLY A 546 -18.45 2.37 17.72
N ILE A 547 -17.29 2.11 17.10
CA ILE A 547 -16.83 2.74 15.88
C ILE A 547 -17.65 2.20 14.69
N GLU A 548 -18.21 3.11 13.88
CA GLU A 548 -19.08 2.76 12.74
C GLU A 548 -18.31 2.31 11.49
N ALA A 549 -17.04 2.66 11.36
CA ALA A 549 -16.23 2.28 10.22
C ALA A 549 -16.19 0.76 10.05
N ILE A 550 -16.29 0.30 8.79
CA ILE A 550 -16.21 -1.13 8.44
C ILE A 550 -14.85 -1.45 7.80
N ASN A 551 -14.32 -0.53 6.98
CA ASN A 551 -13.02 -0.71 6.32
C ASN A 551 -11.89 -0.78 7.35
N THR A 552 -10.96 -1.73 7.19
CA THR A 552 -9.89 -1.98 8.17
C THR A 552 -8.98 -0.76 8.37
N ARG A 553 -8.65 -0.01 7.33
CA ARG A 553 -7.79 1.18 7.42
C ARG A 553 -8.47 2.30 8.22
N GLU A 554 -9.77 2.51 7.95
CA GLU A 554 -10.58 3.50 8.67
C GLU A 554 -10.74 3.11 10.15
N ARG A 555 -10.96 1.81 10.42
CA ARG A 555 -10.98 1.27 11.78
C ARG A 555 -9.65 1.50 12.49
N LEU A 556 -8.51 1.13 11.89
CA LEU A 556 -7.18 1.33 12.49
C LEU A 556 -6.91 2.81 12.81
N ALA A 557 -7.29 3.73 11.91
CA ALA A 557 -7.18 5.16 12.17
C ALA A 557 -8.09 5.64 13.31
N ALA A 558 -9.33 5.15 13.38
CA ALA A 558 -10.28 5.51 14.42
C ALA A 558 -9.89 4.89 15.78
N VAL A 559 -9.44 3.65 15.79
CA VAL A 559 -8.91 2.94 16.97
C VAL A 559 -7.68 3.65 17.53
N GLY A 560 -6.75 4.09 16.66
CA GLY A 560 -5.59 4.86 17.09
C GLY A 560 -5.97 6.12 17.86
N ARG A 561 -6.99 6.85 17.38
CA ARG A 561 -7.54 8.02 18.10
C ARG A 561 -8.22 7.64 19.42
N ALA A 562 -9.00 6.56 19.45
CA ALA A 562 -9.70 6.10 20.64
C ALA A 562 -8.75 5.63 21.74
N LEU A 563 -7.64 5.01 21.38
CA LEU A 563 -6.57 4.57 22.29
C LEU A 563 -5.59 5.69 22.65
N ASN A 564 -5.72 6.89 22.06
CA ASN A 564 -4.80 8.02 22.21
C ASN A 564 -3.33 7.66 21.89
N VAL A 565 -3.11 6.73 20.92
CA VAL A 565 -1.76 6.45 20.45
C VAL A 565 -1.27 7.56 19.51
N PRO A 566 0.05 7.77 19.38
CA PRO A 566 0.59 8.73 18.43
C PRO A 566 0.11 8.44 17.00
N GLU A 567 -0.15 9.50 16.22
CA GLU A 567 -0.61 9.36 14.82
C GLU A 567 0.39 8.54 13.98
N SER A 568 1.69 8.67 14.26
CA SER A 568 2.75 7.88 13.62
C SER A 568 2.59 6.37 13.86
N GLU A 569 2.06 5.96 14.99
CA GLU A 569 1.84 4.55 15.33
C GLU A 569 0.65 3.98 14.56
N SER A 570 -0.49 4.66 14.58
CA SER A 570 -1.67 4.24 13.80
C SER A 570 -1.39 4.26 12.28
N ALA A 571 -0.60 5.22 11.79
CA ALA A 571 -0.13 5.25 10.42
C ALA A 571 0.80 4.06 10.09
N ALA A 572 1.64 3.64 11.04
CA ALA A 572 2.49 2.45 10.87
C ALA A 572 1.67 1.16 10.77
N TRP A 573 0.59 1.01 11.56
CA TRP A 573 -0.34 -0.12 11.43
C TRP A 573 -0.98 -0.17 10.04
N ILE A 574 -1.49 0.97 9.55
CA ILE A 574 -2.11 1.07 8.23
C ILE A 574 -1.09 0.73 7.13
N THR A 575 0.14 1.25 7.24
CA THR A 575 1.20 0.98 6.26
C THR A 575 1.59 -0.49 6.23
N ALA A 576 1.69 -1.15 7.39
CA ALA A 576 1.95 -2.58 7.48
C ALA A 576 0.83 -3.40 6.84
N PHE A 577 -0.43 -3.04 7.09
CA PHE A 577 -1.59 -3.66 6.45
C PHE A 577 -1.56 -3.51 4.93
N GLU A 578 -1.29 -2.31 4.42
CA GLU A 578 -1.20 -2.04 2.98
C GLU A 578 -0.05 -2.81 2.32
N PHE A 579 1.10 -2.92 2.97
CA PHE A 579 2.21 -3.72 2.47
C PHE A 579 1.84 -5.21 2.36
N LEU A 580 1.26 -5.79 3.40
CA LEU A 580 0.80 -7.17 3.40
C LEU A 580 -0.26 -7.42 2.32
N GLN A 581 -1.20 -6.48 2.11
CA GLN A 581 -2.18 -6.55 1.02
C GLN A 581 -1.52 -6.48 -0.36
N THR A 582 -0.49 -5.63 -0.53
CA THR A 582 0.27 -5.55 -1.79
C THR A 582 0.95 -6.87 -2.10
N GLN A 583 1.61 -7.48 -1.12
CA GLN A 583 2.26 -8.78 -1.29
C GLN A 583 1.24 -9.90 -1.60
N ARG A 584 0.07 -9.89 -0.97
CA ARG A 584 -1.01 -10.83 -1.29
C ARG A 584 -1.48 -10.69 -2.73
N LEU A 585 -1.73 -9.47 -3.19
CA LEU A 585 -2.12 -9.21 -4.56
C LEU A 585 -1.05 -9.68 -5.56
N ALA A 586 0.24 -9.45 -5.25
CA ALA A 586 1.35 -9.91 -6.09
C ALA A 586 1.39 -11.44 -6.21
N VAL A 587 1.20 -12.17 -5.10
CA VAL A 587 1.12 -13.64 -5.10
C VAL A 587 -0.07 -14.14 -5.92
N GLN A 588 -1.23 -13.48 -5.80
CA GLN A 588 -2.45 -13.88 -6.50
C GLN A 588 -2.37 -13.71 -8.03
N ILE A 589 -1.51 -12.82 -8.50
CA ILE A 589 -1.24 -12.59 -9.92
C ILE A 589 -0.18 -13.56 -10.45
N GLY A 590 0.77 -13.95 -9.60
CA GLY A 590 1.84 -14.88 -9.96
C GLY A 590 1.29 -16.23 -10.43
N GLU A 591 2.00 -16.85 -11.39
CA GLU A 591 1.59 -18.14 -11.97
C GLU A 591 1.74 -19.33 -11.00
N ALA A 592 2.72 -19.27 -10.08
CA ALA A 592 3.04 -20.35 -9.16
C ALA A 592 2.32 -20.16 -7.80
N LYS A 593 1.24 -20.91 -7.59
CA LYS A 593 0.58 -21.01 -6.29
C LYS A 593 1.12 -22.20 -5.52
N ILE A 594 1.56 -22.00 -4.29
CA ILE A 594 2.03 -23.05 -3.40
C ILE A 594 0.80 -23.80 -2.84
N GLU A 595 0.72 -25.11 -3.07
CA GLU A 595 -0.44 -25.96 -2.72
C GLU A 595 -1.81 -25.39 -3.18
N GLY A 596 -1.83 -24.60 -4.27
CA GLY A 596 -3.06 -23.94 -4.75
C GLY A 596 -3.55 -22.79 -3.89
N ASN A 597 -2.86 -22.43 -2.79
CA ASN A 597 -3.23 -21.31 -1.92
C ASN A 597 -2.72 -19.98 -2.51
N PRO A 598 -3.63 -19.04 -2.84
CA PRO A 598 -3.26 -17.76 -3.45
C PRO A 598 -2.72 -16.72 -2.45
N ASN A 599 -2.51 -17.08 -1.19
CA ASN A 599 -2.04 -16.16 -0.15
C ASN A 599 -0.68 -16.55 0.45
N VAL A 600 -0.08 -17.66 -0.01
CA VAL A 600 1.19 -18.18 0.50
C VAL A 600 2.34 -17.65 -0.33
N ILE A 601 3.31 -17.04 0.34
CA ILE A 601 4.54 -16.52 -0.28
C ILE A 601 5.75 -17.33 0.16
N ASP A 602 6.64 -17.62 -0.79
CA ASP A 602 7.97 -18.16 -0.51
C ASP A 602 8.89 -16.99 -0.14
N ILE A 603 9.36 -16.96 1.12
CA ILE A 603 10.18 -15.86 1.62
C ILE A 603 11.59 -15.82 1.02
N GLU A 604 12.06 -16.93 0.44
CA GLU A 604 13.37 -16.98 -0.21
C GLU A 604 13.36 -16.33 -1.60
N LYS A 605 12.18 -16.24 -2.23
CA LYS A 605 11.99 -15.52 -3.49
C LYS A 605 11.86 -14.01 -3.32
N LEU A 606 11.62 -13.53 -2.10
CA LEU A 606 11.60 -12.11 -1.83
C LEU A 606 13.01 -11.52 -1.90
N ASN A 607 13.13 -10.36 -2.53
CA ASN A 607 14.36 -9.59 -2.44
C ASN A 607 14.63 -9.16 -0.99
N ILE A 608 15.87 -8.79 -0.69
CA ILE A 608 16.31 -8.48 0.66
C ILE A 608 15.49 -7.32 1.29
N VAL A 609 15.08 -6.34 0.49
CA VAL A 609 14.32 -5.18 0.94
C VAL A 609 12.91 -5.59 1.34
N ASP A 610 12.20 -6.30 0.46
CA ASP A 610 10.82 -6.75 0.73
C ASP A 610 10.76 -7.71 1.92
N ARG A 611 11.76 -8.59 2.08
CA ARG A 611 11.86 -9.48 3.24
C ARG A 611 12.05 -8.70 4.54
N SER A 612 12.81 -7.61 4.51
CA SER A 612 12.99 -6.73 5.68
C SER A 612 11.69 -6.00 6.02
N ILE A 613 10.99 -5.49 5.01
CA ILE A 613 9.72 -4.80 5.19
C ILE A 613 8.64 -5.77 5.68
N LEU A 614 8.62 -6.99 5.15
CA LEU A 614 7.73 -8.05 5.63
C LEU A 614 7.96 -8.32 7.12
N LYS A 615 9.22 -8.48 7.54
CA LYS A 615 9.58 -8.65 8.95
C LYS A 615 9.06 -7.50 9.82
N GLU A 616 9.29 -6.25 9.39
CA GLU A 616 8.84 -5.08 10.14
C GLU A 616 7.31 -4.98 10.16
N SER A 617 6.64 -5.24 9.04
CA SER A 617 5.18 -5.29 8.99
C SER A 617 4.61 -6.33 9.95
N LEU A 618 5.17 -7.54 9.97
CA LEU A 618 4.79 -8.59 10.93
C LEU A 618 5.08 -8.19 12.37
N SER A 619 6.14 -7.41 12.63
CA SER A 619 6.42 -6.85 13.96
C SER A 619 5.31 -5.88 14.40
N LYS A 620 4.77 -5.04 13.49
CA LYS A 620 3.63 -4.17 13.79
C LYS A 620 2.34 -4.96 14.04
N VAL A 621 2.11 -6.04 13.28
CA VAL A 621 0.99 -6.96 13.53
C VAL A 621 1.08 -7.54 14.95
N ARG A 622 2.28 -8.02 15.35
CA ARG A 622 2.52 -8.55 16.70
C ARG A 622 2.29 -7.50 17.78
N SER A 623 2.83 -6.28 17.60
CA SER A 623 2.63 -5.19 18.55
C SER A 623 1.16 -4.87 18.75
N LEU A 624 0.39 -4.78 17.67
CA LEU A 624 -1.05 -4.52 17.71
C LEU A 624 -1.81 -5.66 18.41
N GLN A 625 -1.41 -6.91 18.17
CA GLN A 625 -1.98 -8.08 18.86
C GLN A 625 -1.64 -8.10 20.35
N GLN A 626 -0.44 -7.67 20.73
CA GLN A 626 -0.04 -7.53 22.14
C GLN A 626 -0.85 -6.46 22.88
N HIS A 627 -1.15 -5.33 22.23
CA HIS A 627 -2.07 -4.33 22.79
C HIS A 627 -3.44 -4.94 23.07
N LEU A 628 -4.01 -5.68 22.11
CA LEU A 628 -5.29 -6.36 22.29
C LEU A 628 -5.25 -7.35 23.48
N GLN A 629 -4.14 -8.08 23.62
CA GLN A 629 -3.95 -9.04 24.71
C GLN A 629 -3.95 -8.34 26.07
N LEU A 630 -3.23 -7.23 26.19
CA LEU A 630 -3.14 -6.46 27.43
C LEU A 630 -4.48 -5.84 27.82
N ASP A 631 -5.25 -5.35 26.84
CA ASP A 631 -6.50 -4.64 27.10
C ASP A 631 -7.67 -5.58 27.44
N TYR A 632 -7.71 -6.80 26.85
CA TYR A 632 -8.89 -7.66 26.92
C TYR A 632 -8.65 -9.11 27.35
N ALA A 633 -7.43 -9.63 27.29
CA ALA A 633 -7.14 -11.03 27.57
C ALA A 633 -6.06 -11.24 28.68
N GLY A 634 -5.66 -10.15 29.35
CA GLY A 634 -4.73 -10.14 30.48
C GLY A 634 -5.41 -10.51 31.79
#